data_cd8791659873bccfcd756a3c9788c3a7
#
_entry.id   cd8791659873bccfcd756a3c9788c3a7
#
_cell.length_a   1.000
_cell.length_b   1.000
_cell.length_c   1.000
_cell.angle_alpha   90.00
_cell.angle_beta   90.00
_cell.angle_gamma   90.00
#
_symmetry.space_group_name_H-M   'P 1'
#
loop_
_entity.id
_entity.type
_entity.pdbx_description
1 polymer ?
#
loop_
_entity_poly.entity_id
_entity_poly.type
_entity_poly.pdbx_seq_one_letter_code
_entity_poly.pdbx_strand_id
1 'polypeptide(L)'
;AAVDEGRSHLAGAEDLGGDYLLPGLVELHTDNLEKHMTPRPGVDWPSASAVLAHDAQIVAAGITTVFDALSIGDVNPKGKRMQQLPKMLEAIGEAAASGDARADHRLHLRCEVSHPQTLEVFRELVEHPLVQLVSVMDHAPGQRQFARLEKYREYYQGKYHLSDAEMDAFIVEQVANSERYSDAARAAIVDVCQGRGLSVASHDDATLAHVRESAGYGMAIAEFPTTVEAARASHEHGLQVLMGAPNVVRGGSHSGNVAAAQLAGIGVLDILSSDYYPASLLHAALLLAGEHSEYDAIRYDLPRAVAMVSRTPALAAGLTDRGEIRVGLRADLLQARALGNNQPVVRQVWRGGQRVF
;
A
#
# COMPACT_ATOMS: atom_id res chain seq x y z
N ALA A 1 -6.16 20.26 24.28
CA ALA A 1 -5.60 20.88 23.09
C ALA A 1 -6.71 21.57 22.30
N ALA A 2 -6.37 22.65 21.59
CA ALA A 2 -7.26 23.38 20.69
C ALA A 2 -6.61 23.43 19.30
N VAL A 3 -7.44 23.57 18.26
CA VAL A 3 -7.03 23.89 16.90
C VAL A 3 -7.77 25.17 16.54
N ASP A 4 -7.03 26.27 16.41
CA ASP A 4 -7.56 27.61 16.20
C ASP A 4 -6.86 28.31 15.04
N GLU A 5 -7.53 29.28 14.42
CA GLU A 5 -6.96 30.17 13.44
C GLU A 5 -6.27 31.37 14.13
N GLY A 6 -5.16 31.83 13.55
CA GLY A 6 -4.47 33.04 14.00
C GLY A 6 -3.08 32.80 14.56
N ARG A 7 -2.54 33.82 15.23
CA ARG A 7 -1.19 33.78 15.84
C ARG A 7 -1.30 33.31 17.29
N SER A 8 -0.45 32.36 17.67
CA SER A 8 -0.33 31.92 19.06
C SER A 8 0.57 32.90 19.83
N HIS A 9 0.14 33.23 21.04
CA HIS A 9 0.93 33.98 22.04
C HIS A 9 1.36 33.07 23.21
N LEU A 10 1.19 31.77 23.09
CA LEU A 10 1.57 30.80 24.11
C LEU A 10 3.09 30.69 24.20
N ALA A 11 3.61 30.69 25.43
CA ALA A 11 5.02 30.44 25.68
C ALA A 11 5.36 29.00 25.15
N GLY A 12 6.39 28.87 24.32
CA GLY A 12 6.80 27.62 23.72
C GLY A 12 6.09 27.29 22.41
N ALA A 13 5.24 28.18 21.87
CA ALA A 13 4.74 28.01 20.49
C ALA A 13 5.89 28.11 19.50
N GLU A 14 5.95 27.17 18.57
CA GLU A 14 6.94 27.12 17.49
C GLU A 14 6.35 27.71 16.22
N ASP A 15 7.06 28.65 15.60
CA ASP A 15 6.72 29.19 14.29
C ASP A 15 7.34 28.30 13.21
N LEU A 16 6.49 27.68 12.38
CA LEU A 16 6.95 26.79 11.33
C LEU A 16 7.46 27.54 10.07
N GLY A 17 7.48 28.86 10.08
CA GLY A 17 8.08 29.69 9.03
C GLY A 17 7.38 29.54 7.66
N GLY A 18 6.07 29.30 7.66
CA GLY A 18 5.27 29.10 6.46
C GLY A 18 5.26 27.66 5.91
N ASP A 19 5.89 26.71 6.59
CA ASP A 19 5.74 25.28 6.28
C ASP A 19 4.34 24.78 6.67
N TYR A 20 3.88 23.74 6.00
CA TYR A 20 2.63 23.07 6.36
C TYR A 20 2.81 22.19 7.61
N LEU A 21 1.84 22.21 8.50
CA LEU A 21 1.63 21.19 9.50
C LEU A 21 0.52 20.26 9.00
N LEU A 22 0.85 19.01 8.73
CA LEU A 22 -0.05 18.02 8.17
C LEU A 22 -0.23 16.86 9.17
N PRO A 23 -1.33 16.08 9.08
CA PRO A 23 -1.43 14.82 9.80
C PRO A 23 -0.35 13.86 9.32
N GLY A 24 0.15 13.02 10.22
CA GLY A 24 1.08 11.94 9.87
C GLY A 24 0.47 11.01 8.83
N LEU A 25 1.27 10.62 7.85
CA LEU A 25 0.79 9.80 6.73
C LEU A 25 0.58 8.35 7.17
N VAL A 26 -0.39 7.71 6.55
CA VAL A 26 -0.75 6.30 6.73
C VAL A 26 -0.56 5.56 5.42
N GLU A 27 0.38 4.64 5.40
CA GLU A 27 0.75 3.82 4.25
C GLU A 27 0.14 2.43 4.38
N LEU A 28 -0.68 2.01 3.42
CA LEU A 28 -1.36 0.71 3.47
C LEU A 28 -0.64 -0.41 2.70
N HIS A 29 0.26 -0.07 1.78
CA HIS A 29 0.85 -1.05 0.89
C HIS A 29 2.26 -0.64 0.45
N THR A 30 3.27 -1.11 1.16
CA THR A 30 4.66 -0.94 0.72
C THR A 30 5.46 -2.22 0.88
N ASP A 31 6.15 -2.62 -0.19
CA ASP A 31 7.13 -3.71 -0.20
C ASP A 31 8.58 -3.22 -0.07
N ASN A 32 8.74 -1.96 0.33
CA ASN A 32 10.05 -1.30 0.42
C ASN A 32 11.05 -2.04 1.32
N LEU A 33 10.58 -2.78 2.33
CA LEU A 33 11.44 -3.59 3.20
C LEU A 33 12.23 -4.64 2.41
N GLU A 34 11.67 -5.24 1.35
CA GLU A 34 12.37 -6.25 0.53
C GLU A 34 13.69 -5.74 -0.01
N LYS A 35 13.78 -4.44 -0.36
CA LYS A 35 15.02 -3.81 -0.86
C LYS A 35 16.10 -3.69 0.21
N HIS A 36 15.69 -3.52 1.46
CA HIS A 36 16.61 -3.48 2.59
C HIS A 36 17.06 -4.86 3.01
N MET A 37 16.18 -5.88 2.85
CA MET A 37 16.54 -7.28 3.07
C MET A 37 17.51 -7.82 2.03
N THR A 38 17.35 -7.41 0.77
CA THR A 38 18.21 -7.84 -0.35
C THR A 38 18.70 -6.62 -1.13
N PRO A 39 19.66 -5.85 -0.58
CA PRO A 39 20.11 -4.59 -1.18
C PRO A 39 20.85 -4.76 -2.50
N ARG A 40 21.31 -5.99 -2.81
CA ARG A 40 21.90 -6.40 -4.09
C ARG A 40 21.55 -7.85 -4.39
N PRO A 41 21.49 -8.27 -5.67
CA PRO A 41 21.28 -9.68 -6.02
C PRO A 41 22.26 -10.61 -5.29
N GLY A 42 21.72 -11.61 -4.59
CA GLY A 42 22.50 -12.59 -3.84
C GLY A 42 23.07 -12.13 -2.49
N VAL A 43 22.76 -10.92 -2.04
CA VAL A 43 23.18 -10.39 -0.73
C VAL A 43 21.99 -10.30 0.21
N ASP A 44 21.91 -11.21 1.16
CA ASP A 44 20.93 -11.13 2.25
C ASP A 44 21.50 -10.27 3.39
N TRP A 45 20.75 -9.24 3.82
CA TRP A 45 21.15 -8.32 4.89
C TRP A 45 20.56 -8.77 6.24
N PRO A 46 21.21 -8.49 7.39
CA PRO A 46 20.62 -8.79 8.70
C PRO A 46 19.26 -8.10 8.86
N SER A 47 18.22 -8.89 9.16
CA SER A 47 16.81 -8.45 9.13
C SER A 47 16.51 -7.31 10.10
N ALA A 48 17.04 -7.34 11.34
CA ALA A 48 16.88 -6.23 12.29
C ALA A 48 17.45 -4.90 11.74
N SER A 49 18.64 -4.96 11.12
CA SER A 49 19.27 -3.78 10.49
C SER A 49 18.49 -3.28 9.28
N ALA A 50 17.93 -4.21 8.48
CA ALA A 50 17.09 -3.89 7.34
C ALA A 50 15.80 -3.18 7.75
N VAL A 51 15.12 -3.67 8.79
CA VAL A 51 13.90 -3.04 9.35
C VAL A 51 14.20 -1.65 9.88
N LEU A 52 15.28 -1.42 10.64
CA LEU A 52 15.63 -0.09 11.15
C LEU A 52 15.99 0.91 10.03
N ALA A 53 16.60 0.45 8.94
CA ALA A 53 16.89 1.28 7.77
C ALA A 53 15.60 1.62 6.98
N HIS A 54 14.73 0.65 6.83
CA HIS A 54 13.41 0.83 6.25
C HIS A 54 12.57 1.81 7.07
N ASP A 55 12.46 1.63 8.39
CA ASP A 55 11.76 2.52 9.32
C ASP A 55 12.26 3.97 9.23
N ALA A 56 13.59 4.16 9.18
CA ALA A 56 14.17 5.49 8.98
C ALA A 56 13.73 6.15 7.67
N GLN A 57 13.64 5.39 6.58
CA GLN A 57 13.16 5.88 5.29
C GLN A 57 11.65 6.20 5.32
N ILE A 58 10.86 5.37 6.00
CA ILE A 58 9.42 5.54 6.18
C ILE A 58 9.14 6.87 6.88
N VAL A 59 9.75 7.11 8.04
CA VAL A 59 9.51 8.38 8.78
C VAL A 59 10.07 9.59 8.06
N ALA A 60 11.21 9.48 7.37
CA ALA A 60 11.75 10.57 6.55
C ALA A 60 10.81 10.98 5.39
N ALA A 61 9.90 10.08 4.98
CA ALA A 61 8.84 10.36 4.02
C ALA A 61 7.57 11.00 4.65
N GLY A 62 7.53 11.17 5.98
CA GLY A 62 6.37 11.70 6.72
C GLY A 62 5.35 10.64 7.14
N ILE A 63 5.65 9.36 6.91
CA ILE A 63 4.78 8.25 7.23
C ILE A 63 4.95 7.89 8.71
N THR A 64 3.87 7.99 9.49
CA THR A 64 3.85 7.69 10.92
C THR A 64 3.22 6.33 11.23
N THR A 65 2.42 5.79 10.30
CA THR A 65 1.85 4.45 10.35
C THR A 65 2.10 3.76 9.02
N VAL A 66 2.68 2.58 9.05
CA VAL A 66 2.99 1.79 7.86
C VAL A 66 2.46 0.38 7.98
N PHE A 67 1.81 -0.09 6.93
CA PHE A 67 1.45 -1.48 6.74
C PHE A 67 2.50 -2.11 5.81
N ASP A 68 3.43 -2.83 6.41
CA ASP A 68 4.46 -3.57 5.68
C ASP A 68 3.80 -4.71 4.91
N ALA A 69 3.87 -4.64 3.58
CA ALA A 69 3.22 -5.59 2.69
C ALA A 69 4.08 -6.84 2.51
N LEU A 70 3.68 -7.93 3.16
CA LEU A 70 4.37 -9.21 3.14
C LEU A 70 3.65 -10.20 2.24
N SER A 71 4.32 -10.64 1.17
CA SER A 71 3.74 -11.58 0.19
C SER A 71 3.77 -13.02 0.69
N ILE A 72 2.60 -13.67 0.69
CA ILE A 72 2.42 -15.10 0.93
C ILE A 72 2.14 -15.77 -0.42
N GLY A 73 2.97 -16.73 -0.79
CA GLY A 73 2.98 -17.35 -2.11
C GLY A 73 3.93 -16.63 -3.06
N ASP A 74 4.88 -17.37 -3.59
CA ASP A 74 5.84 -16.84 -4.59
C ASP A 74 5.73 -17.68 -5.84
N VAL A 75 5.18 -17.09 -6.89
CA VAL A 75 5.06 -17.77 -8.19
C VAL A 75 6.43 -17.97 -8.88
N ASN A 76 7.51 -17.35 -8.36
CA ASN A 76 8.85 -17.56 -8.86
C ASN A 76 9.45 -18.88 -8.31
N PRO A 77 9.71 -19.90 -9.14
CA PRO A 77 10.29 -21.15 -8.67
C PRO A 77 11.67 -21.02 -7.99
N LYS A 78 12.38 -19.92 -8.28
CA LYS A 78 13.69 -19.58 -7.71
C LYS A 78 13.60 -18.44 -6.69
N GLY A 79 12.39 -18.02 -6.35
CA GLY A 79 12.13 -16.91 -5.44
C GLY A 79 12.52 -17.24 -4.00
N LYS A 80 12.87 -16.20 -3.24
CA LYS A 80 13.22 -16.31 -1.83
C LYS A 80 12.17 -15.68 -0.90
N ARG A 81 11.07 -15.15 -1.43
CA ARG A 81 10.06 -14.42 -0.65
C ARG A 81 9.53 -15.26 0.51
N MET A 82 9.12 -16.50 0.22
CA MET A 82 8.62 -17.42 1.24
C MET A 82 9.66 -17.75 2.32
N GLN A 83 10.94 -17.77 1.96
CA GLN A 83 12.05 -18.02 2.92
C GLN A 83 12.37 -16.78 3.77
N GLN A 84 12.17 -15.59 3.23
CA GLN A 84 12.41 -14.32 3.92
C GLN A 84 11.23 -13.87 4.78
N LEU A 85 10.02 -14.32 4.47
CA LEU A 85 8.78 -13.91 5.13
C LEU A 85 8.82 -14.08 6.66
N PRO A 86 9.21 -15.22 7.25
CA PRO A 86 9.31 -15.36 8.71
C PRO A 86 10.31 -14.37 9.32
N LYS A 87 11.46 -14.14 8.66
CA LYS A 87 12.50 -13.24 9.14
C LYS A 87 12.07 -11.78 9.15
N MET A 88 11.31 -11.35 8.11
CA MET A 88 10.74 -10.00 8.04
C MET A 88 9.71 -9.81 9.15
N LEU A 89 8.80 -10.76 9.32
CA LEU A 89 7.77 -10.72 10.34
C LEU A 89 8.36 -10.65 11.75
N GLU A 90 9.33 -11.52 12.07
CA GLU A 90 10.03 -11.55 13.35
C GLU A 90 10.73 -10.20 13.62
N ALA A 91 11.50 -9.70 12.65
CA ALA A 91 12.24 -8.45 12.82
C ALA A 91 11.35 -7.21 12.96
N ILE A 92 10.22 -7.14 12.23
CA ILE A 92 9.21 -6.07 12.42
C ILE A 92 8.59 -6.19 13.81
N GLY A 93 8.21 -7.42 14.23
CA GLY A 93 7.64 -7.67 15.54
C GLY A 93 8.58 -7.27 16.68
N GLU A 94 9.86 -7.62 16.59
CA GLU A 94 10.89 -7.23 17.56
C GLU A 94 11.09 -5.70 17.62
N ALA A 95 11.22 -5.03 16.45
CA ALA A 95 11.39 -3.58 16.40
C ALA A 95 10.17 -2.82 16.96
N ALA A 96 8.97 -3.33 16.72
CA ALA A 96 7.74 -2.77 17.29
C ALA A 96 7.65 -2.98 18.80
N ALA A 97 8.03 -4.16 19.31
CA ALA A 97 7.97 -4.52 20.71
C ALA A 97 9.04 -3.84 21.56
N SER A 98 10.27 -3.67 21.04
CA SER A 98 11.35 -2.97 21.73
C SER A 98 11.15 -1.46 21.84
N GLY A 99 10.29 -0.88 20.98
CA GLY A 99 10.10 0.58 20.86
C GLY A 99 11.19 1.29 20.05
N ASP A 100 12.06 0.54 19.37
CA ASP A 100 13.12 1.12 18.52
C ASP A 100 12.56 1.62 17.19
N ALA A 101 11.41 1.12 16.74
CA ALA A 101 10.74 1.60 15.56
C ALA A 101 10.17 3.02 15.77
N ARG A 102 10.45 3.90 14.82
CA ARG A 102 9.97 5.30 14.81
C ARG A 102 8.54 5.39 14.31
N ALA A 103 8.19 4.62 13.25
CA ALA A 103 6.82 4.50 12.76
C ALA A 103 6.03 3.46 13.58
N ASP A 104 4.70 3.50 13.47
CA ASP A 104 3.81 2.46 13.95
C ASP A 104 3.67 1.39 12.84
N HIS A 105 4.48 0.32 12.94
CA HIS A 105 4.47 -0.77 11.99
C HIS A 105 3.29 -1.71 12.23
N ARG A 106 2.58 -2.00 11.16
CA ARG A 106 1.50 -2.96 11.02
C ARG A 106 1.82 -3.92 9.89
N LEU A 107 1.12 -5.03 9.80
CA LEU A 107 1.34 -6.00 8.75
C LEU A 107 0.14 -6.05 7.80
N HIS A 108 0.46 -6.01 6.53
CA HIS A 108 -0.43 -6.28 5.42
C HIS A 108 -0.03 -7.61 4.78
N LEU A 109 -0.83 -8.65 4.95
CA LEU A 109 -0.58 -9.96 4.32
C LEU A 109 -1.13 -9.96 2.90
N ARG A 110 -0.26 -10.11 1.91
CA ARG A 110 -0.61 -10.21 0.48
C ARG A 110 -0.68 -11.68 0.09
N CYS A 111 -1.87 -12.21 -0.07
CA CYS A 111 -2.12 -13.63 -0.28
C CYS A 111 -2.27 -13.96 -1.77
N GLU A 112 -1.29 -14.62 -2.38
CA GLU A 112 -1.37 -15.19 -3.72
C GLU A 112 -2.22 -16.46 -3.68
N VAL A 113 -3.52 -16.34 -3.98
CA VAL A 113 -4.49 -17.44 -3.76
C VAL A 113 -4.29 -18.64 -4.68
N SER A 114 -3.62 -18.45 -5.81
CA SER A 114 -3.26 -19.53 -6.72
C SER A 114 -2.12 -20.43 -6.22
N HIS A 115 -1.32 -19.95 -5.23
CA HIS A 115 -0.20 -20.73 -4.73
C HIS A 115 -0.66 -21.80 -3.70
N PRO A 116 -0.22 -23.08 -3.85
CA PRO A 116 -0.75 -24.19 -3.06
C PRO A 116 -0.57 -24.08 -1.54
N GLN A 117 0.44 -23.37 -1.07
CA GLN A 117 0.74 -23.23 0.36
C GLN A 117 0.15 -21.96 1.00
N THR A 118 -0.47 -21.07 0.22
CA THR A 118 -0.89 -19.75 0.72
C THR A 118 -1.86 -19.85 1.88
N LEU A 119 -2.85 -20.73 1.81
CA LEU A 119 -3.86 -20.85 2.87
C LEU A 119 -3.26 -21.38 4.18
N GLU A 120 -2.33 -22.32 4.10
CA GLU A 120 -1.64 -22.88 5.27
C GLU A 120 -0.81 -21.81 5.97
N VAL A 121 0.08 -21.16 5.21
CA VAL A 121 0.94 -20.09 5.73
C VAL A 121 0.13 -18.91 6.25
N PHE A 122 -0.94 -18.52 5.53
CA PHE A 122 -1.84 -17.45 5.99
C PHE A 122 -2.43 -17.77 7.38
N ARG A 123 -2.90 -18.98 7.61
CA ARG A 123 -3.48 -19.40 8.90
C ARG A 123 -2.49 -19.30 10.05
N GLU A 124 -1.21 -19.54 9.81
CA GLU A 124 -0.17 -19.36 10.80
C GLU A 124 0.11 -17.89 11.10
N LEU A 125 0.18 -17.07 10.03
CA LEU A 125 0.61 -15.68 10.16
C LEU A 125 -0.50 -14.73 10.60
N VAL A 126 -1.76 -15.01 10.28
CA VAL A 126 -2.91 -14.14 10.62
C VAL A 126 -3.13 -13.99 12.13
N GLU A 127 -2.54 -14.90 12.94
CA GLU A 127 -2.56 -14.82 14.40
C GLU A 127 -1.61 -13.75 14.96
N HIS A 128 -0.69 -13.23 14.16
CA HIS A 128 0.25 -12.22 14.62
C HIS A 128 -0.45 -10.88 14.92
N PRO A 129 -0.22 -10.27 16.10
CA PRO A 129 -1.00 -9.11 16.56
C PRO A 129 -0.87 -7.85 15.71
N LEU A 130 0.17 -7.73 14.89
CA LEU A 130 0.37 -6.62 13.97
C LEU A 130 -0.41 -6.76 12.66
N VAL A 131 -0.99 -7.93 12.35
CA VAL A 131 -1.78 -8.14 11.13
C VAL A 131 -3.10 -7.41 11.25
N GLN A 132 -3.36 -6.45 10.36
CA GLN A 132 -4.59 -5.65 10.34
C GLN A 132 -5.17 -5.45 8.93
N LEU A 133 -4.42 -5.83 7.89
CA LEU A 133 -4.87 -5.75 6.50
C LEU A 133 -4.46 -7.02 5.77
N VAL A 134 -5.35 -7.52 4.92
CA VAL A 134 -5.11 -8.69 4.07
C VAL A 134 -5.57 -8.37 2.66
N SER A 135 -4.74 -8.61 1.65
CA SER A 135 -5.18 -8.59 0.25
C SER A 135 -5.14 -9.98 -0.37
N VAL A 136 -6.10 -10.24 -1.26
CA VAL A 136 -6.18 -11.47 -2.03
C VAL A 136 -5.82 -11.19 -3.47
N MET A 137 -4.77 -11.85 -3.95
CA MET A 137 -4.21 -11.67 -5.29
C MET A 137 -4.32 -12.98 -6.07
N ASP A 138 -4.54 -12.86 -7.37
CA ASP A 138 -4.42 -13.98 -8.30
C ASP A 138 -3.69 -13.50 -9.56
N HIS A 139 -2.39 -13.77 -9.61
CA HIS A 139 -1.54 -13.40 -10.73
C HIS A 139 -1.39 -14.54 -11.76
N ALA A 140 -2.30 -15.51 -11.76
CA ALA A 140 -2.29 -16.57 -12.76
C ALA A 140 -2.64 -16.04 -14.16
N PRO A 141 -2.19 -16.71 -15.24
CA PRO A 141 -2.55 -16.35 -16.62
C PRO A 141 -4.06 -16.34 -16.82
N GLY A 142 -4.57 -15.27 -17.44
CA GLY A 142 -6.00 -15.08 -17.67
C GLY A 142 -6.75 -14.45 -16.49
N GLN A 143 -6.08 -14.21 -15.35
CA GLN A 143 -6.67 -13.58 -14.18
C GLN A 143 -6.25 -12.12 -14.05
N ARG A 144 -7.16 -11.28 -13.53
CA ARG A 144 -6.94 -9.90 -13.04
C ARG A 144 -5.92 -9.08 -13.86
N GLN A 145 -4.75 -8.75 -13.32
CA GLN A 145 -3.69 -8.00 -14.01
C GLN A 145 -3.28 -8.64 -15.35
N PHE A 146 -3.33 -9.97 -15.41
CA PHE A 146 -2.89 -10.77 -16.55
C PHE A 146 -4.03 -11.38 -17.36
N ALA A 147 -5.15 -10.67 -17.47
CA ALA A 147 -6.27 -11.08 -18.34
C ALA A 147 -5.84 -11.34 -19.80
N ARG A 148 -4.69 -10.77 -20.22
CA ARG A 148 -4.09 -11.01 -21.55
C ARG A 148 -2.81 -11.84 -21.42
N LEU A 149 -2.82 -13.03 -22.01
CA LEU A 149 -1.72 -14.00 -21.94
C LEU A 149 -0.40 -13.44 -22.52
N GLU A 150 -0.48 -12.58 -23.55
CA GLU A 150 0.72 -11.97 -24.14
C GLU A 150 1.46 -11.09 -23.13
N LYS A 151 0.71 -10.35 -22.31
CA LYS A 151 1.28 -9.48 -21.26
C LYS A 151 1.89 -10.30 -20.12
N TYR A 152 1.24 -11.40 -19.75
CA TYR A 152 1.80 -12.35 -18.79
C TYR A 152 3.14 -12.90 -19.26
N ARG A 153 3.19 -13.37 -20.51
CA ARG A 153 4.40 -13.91 -21.14
C ARG A 153 5.52 -12.86 -21.17
N GLU A 154 5.23 -11.67 -21.71
CA GLU A 154 6.20 -10.56 -21.79
C GLU A 154 6.80 -10.23 -20.41
N TYR A 155 5.96 -10.15 -19.38
CA TYR A 155 6.38 -9.80 -18.03
C TYR A 155 7.26 -10.89 -17.38
N TYR A 156 6.78 -12.13 -17.33
CA TYR A 156 7.47 -13.20 -16.60
C TYR A 156 8.67 -13.75 -17.36
N GLN A 157 8.61 -13.79 -18.68
CA GLN A 157 9.75 -14.18 -19.51
C GLN A 157 10.91 -13.18 -19.36
N GLY A 158 10.62 -11.88 -19.36
CA GLY A 158 11.61 -10.84 -19.09
C GLY A 158 12.14 -10.87 -17.65
N LYS A 159 11.26 -11.07 -16.68
CA LYS A 159 11.62 -11.04 -15.25
C LYS A 159 12.45 -12.25 -14.81
N TYR A 160 12.13 -13.45 -15.31
CA TYR A 160 12.76 -14.70 -14.88
C TYR A 160 13.73 -15.28 -15.90
N HIS A 161 13.88 -14.63 -17.06
CA HIS A 161 14.74 -15.07 -18.15
C HIS A 161 14.43 -16.51 -18.62
N LEU A 162 13.13 -16.81 -18.74
CA LEU A 162 12.66 -18.12 -19.18
C LEU A 162 12.76 -18.26 -20.70
N SER A 163 13.14 -19.44 -21.16
CA SER A 163 12.96 -19.85 -22.57
C SER A 163 11.48 -20.02 -22.92
N ASP A 164 11.14 -20.08 -24.21
CA ASP A 164 9.74 -20.27 -24.64
C ASP A 164 9.13 -21.55 -24.07
N ALA A 165 9.88 -22.67 -24.10
CA ALA A 165 9.41 -23.94 -23.55
C ALA A 165 9.21 -23.92 -22.03
N GLU A 166 10.11 -23.26 -21.28
CA GLU A 166 9.96 -23.06 -19.84
C GLU A 166 8.77 -22.17 -19.53
N MET A 167 8.55 -21.12 -20.34
CA MET A 167 7.40 -20.23 -20.20
C MET A 167 6.09 -20.93 -20.48
N ASP A 168 6.02 -21.79 -21.49
CA ASP A 168 4.82 -22.60 -21.80
C ASP A 168 4.50 -23.56 -20.64
N ALA A 169 5.49 -24.25 -20.11
CA ALA A 169 5.33 -25.12 -18.96
C ALA A 169 4.88 -24.35 -17.71
N PHE A 170 5.47 -23.17 -17.48
CA PHE A 170 5.12 -22.28 -16.36
C PHE A 170 3.66 -21.82 -16.46
N ILE A 171 3.19 -21.40 -17.64
CA ILE A 171 1.79 -21.01 -17.86
C ILE A 171 0.84 -22.17 -17.53
N VAL A 172 1.12 -23.37 -18.03
CA VAL A 172 0.26 -24.55 -17.77
C VAL A 172 0.17 -24.84 -16.28
N GLU A 173 1.30 -24.78 -15.57
CA GLU A 173 1.35 -24.98 -14.13
C GLU A 173 0.55 -23.91 -13.36
N GLN A 174 0.74 -22.62 -13.68
CA GLN A 174 0.05 -21.54 -13.00
C GLN A 174 -1.47 -21.55 -13.24
N VAL A 175 -1.92 -21.89 -14.45
CA VAL A 175 -3.36 -22.07 -14.73
C VAL A 175 -3.94 -23.22 -13.91
N ALA A 176 -3.28 -24.37 -13.90
CA ALA A 176 -3.73 -25.53 -13.13
C ALA A 176 -3.76 -25.25 -11.61
N ASN A 177 -2.80 -24.50 -11.10
CA ASN A 177 -2.78 -24.07 -9.70
C ASN A 177 -3.95 -23.13 -9.38
N SER A 178 -4.19 -22.12 -10.23
CA SER A 178 -5.30 -21.19 -10.05
C SER A 178 -6.65 -21.92 -10.05
N GLU A 179 -6.91 -22.78 -11.04
CA GLU A 179 -8.14 -23.59 -11.10
C GLU A 179 -8.33 -24.47 -9.85
N ARG A 180 -7.26 -24.97 -9.29
CA ARG A 180 -7.31 -25.88 -8.15
C ARG A 180 -7.46 -25.19 -6.80
N TYR A 181 -6.83 -24.02 -6.60
CA TYR A 181 -6.66 -23.44 -5.28
C TYR A 181 -7.35 -22.09 -5.10
N SER A 182 -7.46 -21.24 -6.14
CA SER A 182 -7.80 -19.82 -5.98
C SER A 182 -9.13 -19.59 -5.28
N ASP A 183 -10.20 -20.20 -5.71
CA ASP A 183 -11.54 -19.94 -5.16
C ASP A 183 -11.66 -20.41 -3.72
N ALA A 184 -11.15 -21.62 -3.41
CA ALA A 184 -11.20 -22.16 -2.06
C ALA A 184 -10.32 -21.37 -1.08
N ALA A 185 -9.12 -20.98 -1.52
CA ALA A 185 -8.21 -20.16 -0.70
C ALA A 185 -8.79 -18.76 -0.46
N ARG A 186 -9.31 -18.10 -1.50
CA ARG A 186 -9.95 -16.78 -1.40
C ARG A 186 -11.10 -16.81 -0.40
N ALA A 187 -12.04 -17.73 -0.55
CA ALA A 187 -13.19 -17.86 0.34
C ALA A 187 -12.76 -18.09 1.80
N ALA A 188 -11.81 -19.01 2.03
CA ALA A 188 -11.34 -19.32 3.37
C ALA A 188 -10.56 -18.16 4.02
N ILE A 189 -9.73 -17.43 3.26
CA ILE A 189 -9.00 -16.25 3.76
C ILE A 189 -9.98 -15.15 4.16
N VAL A 190 -10.96 -14.85 3.31
CA VAL A 190 -11.96 -13.82 3.60
C VAL A 190 -12.81 -14.18 4.82
N ASP A 191 -13.25 -15.44 4.93
CA ASP A 191 -14.02 -15.92 6.11
C ASP A 191 -13.24 -15.72 7.41
N VAL A 192 -11.97 -16.09 7.45
CA VAL A 192 -11.10 -15.87 8.62
C VAL A 192 -10.95 -14.37 8.93
N CYS A 193 -10.73 -13.53 7.92
CA CYS A 193 -10.59 -12.08 8.10
C CYS A 193 -11.88 -11.46 8.66
N GLN A 194 -13.03 -11.82 8.12
CA GLN A 194 -14.33 -11.35 8.61
C GLN A 194 -14.59 -11.76 10.06
N GLY A 195 -14.30 -13.03 10.40
CA GLY A 195 -14.42 -13.52 11.77
C GLY A 195 -13.51 -12.79 12.78
N ARG A 196 -12.45 -12.16 12.30
CA ARG A 196 -11.47 -11.40 13.11
C ARG A 196 -11.65 -9.89 13.01
N GLY A 197 -12.56 -9.39 12.18
CA GLY A 197 -12.75 -7.95 11.94
C GLY A 197 -11.57 -7.28 11.22
N LEU A 198 -10.80 -8.05 10.42
CA LEU A 198 -9.71 -7.52 9.63
C LEU A 198 -10.23 -6.91 8.32
N SER A 199 -9.63 -5.81 7.90
CA SER A 199 -9.90 -5.24 6.58
C SER A 199 -9.35 -6.14 5.48
N VAL A 200 -10.13 -6.32 4.40
CA VAL A 200 -9.72 -7.12 3.24
C VAL A 200 -9.72 -6.24 2.00
N ALA A 201 -8.70 -6.40 1.18
CA ALA A 201 -8.55 -5.74 -0.11
C ALA A 201 -8.60 -6.75 -1.26
N SER A 202 -9.23 -6.37 -2.37
CA SER A 202 -9.00 -7.02 -3.66
C SER A 202 -7.71 -6.48 -4.29
N HIS A 203 -7.19 -7.15 -5.31
CA HIS A 203 -5.95 -6.74 -5.97
C HIS A 203 -6.07 -6.91 -7.48
N ASP A 204 -5.71 -5.85 -8.23
CA ASP A 204 -5.67 -5.83 -9.70
C ASP A 204 -7.00 -6.15 -10.41
N ASP A 205 -8.14 -5.82 -9.82
CA ASP A 205 -9.44 -6.02 -10.47
C ASP A 205 -9.47 -5.33 -11.84
N ALA A 206 -9.82 -6.09 -12.90
CA ALA A 206 -9.79 -5.64 -14.29
C ALA A 206 -11.17 -5.53 -14.94
N THR A 207 -12.15 -6.26 -14.43
CA THR A 207 -13.48 -6.42 -15.04
C THR A 207 -14.60 -6.22 -14.02
N LEU A 208 -15.81 -5.95 -14.50
CA LEU A 208 -17.01 -5.91 -13.65
C LEU A 208 -17.26 -7.22 -12.89
N ALA A 209 -16.88 -8.37 -13.46
CA ALA A 209 -17.02 -9.65 -12.79
C ALA A 209 -16.10 -9.73 -11.55
N HIS A 210 -14.85 -9.31 -11.68
CA HIS A 210 -13.91 -9.26 -10.55
C HIS A 210 -14.42 -8.31 -9.45
N VAL A 211 -14.92 -7.13 -9.82
CA VAL A 211 -15.44 -6.17 -8.85
C VAL A 211 -16.66 -6.70 -8.11
N ARG A 212 -17.60 -7.37 -8.83
CA ARG A 212 -18.77 -8.00 -8.19
C ARG A 212 -18.38 -9.11 -7.24
N GLU A 213 -17.37 -9.91 -7.60
CA GLU A 213 -16.82 -10.92 -6.71
C GLU A 213 -16.25 -10.27 -5.43
N SER A 214 -15.37 -9.28 -5.59
CA SER A 214 -14.72 -8.56 -4.47
C SER A 214 -15.75 -7.90 -3.56
N ALA A 215 -16.75 -7.21 -4.13
CA ALA A 215 -17.85 -6.61 -3.38
C ALA A 215 -18.74 -7.67 -2.70
N GLY A 216 -19.00 -8.80 -3.37
CA GLY A 216 -19.75 -9.94 -2.82
C GLY A 216 -19.08 -10.56 -1.59
N TYR A 217 -17.76 -10.53 -1.53
CA TYR A 217 -16.97 -10.91 -0.36
C TYR A 217 -16.89 -9.82 0.73
N GLY A 218 -17.50 -8.65 0.52
CA GLY A 218 -17.46 -7.55 1.49
C GLY A 218 -16.07 -6.93 1.66
N MET A 219 -15.24 -6.95 0.63
CA MET A 219 -13.92 -6.30 0.67
C MET A 219 -14.08 -4.78 0.79
N ALA A 220 -13.21 -4.14 1.56
CA ALA A 220 -13.27 -2.72 1.85
C ALA A 220 -12.46 -1.86 0.88
N ILE A 221 -11.41 -2.43 0.29
CA ILE A 221 -10.43 -1.72 -0.53
C ILE A 221 -10.30 -2.45 -1.86
N ALA A 222 -10.26 -1.69 -2.97
CA ALA A 222 -9.86 -2.16 -4.29
C ALA A 222 -8.44 -1.65 -4.58
N GLU A 223 -7.44 -2.52 -4.40
CA GLU A 223 -6.04 -2.18 -4.67
C GLU A 223 -5.74 -2.32 -6.16
N PHE A 224 -5.22 -1.25 -6.73
CA PHE A 224 -4.65 -1.19 -8.09
C PHE A 224 -5.59 -1.69 -9.19
N PRO A 225 -6.88 -1.31 -9.23
CA PRO A 225 -7.73 -1.68 -10.35
C PRO A 225 -7.05 -1.29 -11.67
N THR A 226 -7.08 -2.20 -12.65
CA THR A 226 -6.25 -2.05 -13.85
C THR A 226 -6.95 -1.27 -14.97
N THR A 227 -8.26 -1.04 -14.85
CA THR A 227 -9.09 -0.33 -15.83
C THR A 227 -9.95 0.74 -15.17
N VAL A 228 -10.34 1.74 -15.95
CA VAL A 228 -11.31 2.79 -15.51
C VAL A 228 -12.65 2.16 -15.12
N GLU A 229 -13.10 1.17 -15.89
CA GLU A 229 -14.37 0.48 -15.64
C GLU A 229 -14.35 -0.23 -14.27
N ALA A 230 -13.30 -0.99 -13.97
CA ALA A 230 -13.17 -1.67 -12.69
C ALA A 230 -13.06 -0.67 -11.51
N ALA A 231 -12.26 0.39 -11.66
CA ALA A 231 -12.12 1.41 -10.62
C ALA A 231 -13.44 2.12 -10.31
N ARG A 232 -14.19 2.50 -11.36
CA ARG A 232 -15.50 3.13 -11.20
C ARG A 232 -16.51 2.19 -10.52
N ALA A 233 -16.59 0.96 -10.99
CA ALA A 233 -17.48 -0.04 -10.39
C ALA A 233 -17.11 -0.33 -8.93
N SER A 234 -15.83 -0.42 -8.59
CA SER A 234 -15.36 -0.59 -7.19
C SER A 234 -15.84 0.55 -6.31
N HIS A 235 -15.64 1.78 -6.76
CA HIS A 235 -16.10 2.98 -6.05
C HIS A 235 -17.64 3.01 -5.90
N GLU A 236 -18.39 2.68 -6.95
CA GLU A 236 -19.86 2.59 -6.93
C GLU A 236 -20.38 1.48 -5.97
N HIS A 237 -19.62 0.41 -5.80
CA HIS A 237 -19.90 -0.65 -4.80
C HIS A 237 -19.42 -0.31 -3.38
N GLY A 238 -18.83 0.87 -3.17
CA GLY A 238 -18.39 1.33 -1.86
C GLY A 238 -17.00 0.84 -1.43
N LEU A 239 -16.24 0.20 -2.31
CA LEU A 239 -14.84 -0.10 -2.05
C LEU A 239 -14.01 1.18 -2.20
N GLN A 240 -13.03 1.37 -1.31
CA GLN A 240 -12.07 2.47 -1.43
C GLN A 240 -11.02 2.12 -2.49
N VAL A 241 -10.96 2.91 -3.57
CA VAL A 241 -10.02 2.68 -4.67
C VAL A 241 -8.63 3.18 -4.28
N LEU A 242 -7.68 2.28 -4.22
CA LEU A 242 -6.28 2.55 -3.87
C LEU A 242 -5.39 2.44 -5.10
N MET A 243 -4.55 3.46 -5.35
CA MET A 243 -3.57 3.45 -6.43
C MET A 243 -2.16 3.81 -5.93
N GLY A 244 -1.15 3.40 -6.68
CA GLY A 244 0.23 3.71 -6.38
C GLY A 244 0.57 5.20 -6.58
N ALA A 245 1.10 5.86 -5.55
CA ALA A 245 1.62 7.21 -5.64
C ALA A 245 2.73 7.38 -6.70
N PRO A 246 3.63 6.38 -6.92
CA PRO A 246 4.57 6.45 -8.04
C PRO A 246 3.92 6.60 -9.41
N ASN A 247 2.69 6.08 -9.60
CA ASN A 247 1.94 6.25 -10.84
C ASN A 247 1.58 7.73 -11.08
N VAL A 248 1.19 8.47 -10.03
CA VAL A 248 0.95 9.92 -10.11
C VAL A 248 2.25 10.67 -10.40
N VAL A 249 3.30 10.42 -9.60
CA VAL A 249 4.58 11.15 -9.70
C VAL A 249 5.27 10.95 -11.05
N ARG A 250 5.13 9.76 -11.66
CA ARG A 250 5.71 9.43 -12.96
C ARG A 250 4.83 9.82 -14.15
N GLY A 251 3.59 10.22 -13.90
CA GLY A 251 2.64 10.57 -14.94
C GLY A 251 1.99 9.37 -15.65
N GLY A 252 1.96 8.20 -15.02
CA GLY A 252 1.28 7.01 -15.56
C GLY A 252 1.78 5.67 -15.03
N SER A 253 1.09 4.61 -15.43
CA SER A 253 1.43 3.23 -15.07
C SER A 253 2.68 2.74 -15.80
N HIS A 254 3.56 2.02 -15.09
CA HIS A 254 4.73 1.36 -15.70
C HIS A 254 4.34 0.07 -16.45
N SER A 255 3.17 -0.51 -16.15
CA SER A 255 2.65 -1.74 -16.79
C SER A 255 1.61 -1.47 -17.88
N GLY A 256 1.32 -0.19 -18.19
CA GLY A 256 0.34 0.19 -19.21
C GLY A 256 -1.12 0.07 -18.75
N ASN A 257 -1.36 -0.08 -17.44
CA ASN A 257 -2.69 -0.02 -16.82
C ASN A 257 -3.18 1.43 -16.69
N VAL A 258 -4.37 1.62 -16.11
CA VAL A 258 -4.96 2.95 -15.92
C VAL A 258 -4.05 3.86 -15.10
N ALA A 259 -4.01 5.15 -15.48
CA ALA A 259 -3.27 6.15 -14.72
C ALA A 259 -4.05 6.59 -13.47
N ALA A 260 -3.37 6.66 -12.32
CA ALA A 260 -3.98 7.13 -11.07
C ALA A 260 -4.53 8.55 -11.17
N ALA A 261 -3.82 9.45 -11.88
CA ALA A 261 -4.28 10.80 -12.15
C ALA A 261 -5.59 10.82 -12.96
N GLN A 262 -5.79 9.89 -13.91
CA GLN A 262 -7.05 9.75 -14.64
C GLN A 262 -8.21 9.37 -13.69
N LEU A 263 -7.98 8.45 -12.76
CA LEU A 263 -8.98 8.06 -11.75
C LEU A 263 -9.27 9.22 -10.79
N ALA A 264 -8.26 9.97 -10.39
CA ALA A 264 -8.43 11.20 -9.63
C ALA A 264 -9.29 12.22 -10.41
N GLY A 265 -8.99 12.46 -11.69
CA GLY A 265 -9.72 13.41 -12.53
C GLY A 265 -11.21 13.09 -12.72
N ILE A 266 -11.61 11.81 -12.58
CA ILE A 266 -13.03 11.40 -12.61
C ILE A 266 -13.62 11.16 -11.20
N GLY A 267 -12.85 11.41 -10.14
CA GLY A 267 -13.30 11.40 -8.75
C GLY A 267 -13.52 10.03 -8.10
N VAL A 268 -12.90 8.99 -8.65
CA VAL A 268 -13.01 7.60 -8.14
C VAL A 268 -11.73 7.10 -7.48
N LEU A 269 -10.77 7.97 -7.22
CA LEU A 269 -9.56 7.64 -6.48
C LEU A 269 -9.71 8.10 -5.03
N ASP A 270 -9.58 7.19 -4.08
CA ASP A 270 -9.81 7.43 -2.65
C ASP A 270 -8.51 7.42 -1.84
N ILE A 271 -7.57 6.52 -2.17
CA ILE A 271 -6.35 6.27 -1.41
C ILE A 271 -5.14 6.23 -2.34
N LEU A 272 -4.03 6.80 -1.88
CA LEU A 272 -2.72 6.61 -2.47
C LEU A 272 -1.83 5.78 -1.55
N SER A 273 -1.02 4.90 -2.13
CA SER A 273 -0.01 4.09 -1.46
C SER A 273 1.35 4.31 -2.11
N SER A 274 2.41 4.25 -1.33
CA SER A 274 3.77 4.47 -1.85
C SER A 274 4.35 3.28 -2.62
N ASP A 275 3.72 2.11 -2.48
CA ASP A 275 4.15 0.89 -3.15
C ASP A 275 5.65 0.61 -2.88
N TYR A 276 6.50 0.76 -3.88
CA TYR A 276 7.94 0.54 -3.78
C TYR A 276 8.77 1.80 -3.46
N TYR A 277 8.15 2.99 -3.29
CA TYR A 277 8.89 4.27 -3.12
C TYR A 277 8.25 5.19 -2.08
N PRO A 278 8.59 5.07 -0.79
CA PRO A 278 7.94 5.80 0.31
C PRO A 278 7.82 7.32 0.12
N ALA A 279 8.86 7.97 -0.41
CA ALA A 279 8.86 9.43 -0.62
C ALA A 279 7.85 9.89 -1.70
N SER A 280 7.28 8.99 -2.48
CA SER A 280 6.25 9.34 -3.47
C SER A 280 4.91 9.72 -2.84
N LEU A 281 4.63 9.27 -1.62
CA LEU A 281 3.30 9.37 -1.03
C LEU A 281 2.84 10.83 -0.85
N LEU A 282 3.61 11.64 -0.11
CA LEU A 282 3.30 13.06 0.05
C LEU A 282 3.45 13.83 -1.27
N HIS A 283 4.43 13.46 -2.11
CA HIS A 283 4.63 14.11 -3.41
C HIS A 283 3.42 13.96 -4.32
N ALA A 284 2.85 12.77 -4.42
CA ALA A 284 1.64 12.52 -5.21
C ALA A 284 0.44 13.34 -4.69
N ALA A 285 0.25 13.41 -3.37
CA ALA A 285 -0.82 14.22 -2.79
C ALA A 285 -0.66 15.71 -3.13
N LEU A 286 0.57 16.26 -3.04
CA LEU A 286 0.83 17.65 -3.41
C LEU A 286 0.68 17.91 -4.92
N LEU A 287 1.02 16.94 -5.77
CA LEU A 287 0.79 17.06 -7.22
C LEU A 287 -0.71 17.09 -7.56
N LEU A 288 -1.53 16.27 -6.90
CA LEU A 288 -2.99 16.29 -7.10
C LEU A 288 -3.62 17.58 -6.57
N ALA A 289 -3.08 18.19 -5.52
CA ALA A 289 -3.53 19.47 -4.97
C ALA A 289 -3.06 20.68 -5.78
N GLY A 290 -2.14 20.52 -6.72
CA GLY A 290 -1.55 21.60 -7.51
C GLY A 290 -2.50 22.14 -8.59
N GLU A 291 -2.25 23.37 -9.03
CA GLU A 291 -3.08 24.09 -10.03
C GLU A 291 -2.97 23.54 -11.46
N HIS A 292 -2.05 22.62 -11.74
CA HIS A 292 -1.68 22.16 -13.09
C HIS A 292 -1.91 20.67 -13.31
N SER A 293 -3.03 20.14 -12.85
CA SER A 293 -3.42 18.78 -13.23
C SER A 293 -3.98 18.79 -14.67
N GLU A 294 -3.39 18.02 -15.58
CA GLU A 294 -3.93 17.81 -16.95
C GLU A 294 -5.30 17.09 -16.94
N TYR A 295 -5.81 16.70 -15.76
CA TYR A 295 -7.05 15.94 -15.57
C TYR A 295 -8.11 16.78 -14.83
N ASP A 296 -8.48 17.92 -15.44
CA ASP A 296 -9.21 19.05 -14.83
C ASP A 296 -10.69 18.84 -14.49
N ALA A 297 -11.24 17.63 -14.52
CA ALA A 297 -12.66 17.45 -14.19
C ALA A 297 -12.96 17.64 -12.69
N ILE A 298 -12.02 17.26 -11.80
CA ILE A 298 -12.16 17.43 -10.35
C ILE A 298 -10.86 18.02 -9.77
N ARG A 299 -10.97 19.18 -9.17
CA ARG A 299 -9.86 19.79 -8.42
C ARG A 299 -9.80 19.23 -7.01
N TYR A 300 -8.61 18.83 -6.59
CA TYR A 300 -8.31 18.48 -5.21
C TYR A 300 -7.75 19.71 -4.51
N ASP A 301 -8.39 20.16 -3.44
CA ASP A 301 -7.73 21.05 -2.49
C ASP A 301 -6.71 20.27 -1.64
N LEU A 302 -5.82 20.98 -0.97
CA LEU A 302 -4.78 20.36 -0.15
C LEU A 302 -5.36 19.45 0.95
N PRO A 303 -6.40 19.82 1.70
CA PRO A 303 -7.03 18.95 2.70
C PRO A 303 -7.53 17.62 2.12
N ARG A 304 -8.20 17.65 0.96
CA ARG A 304 -8.71 16.46 0.29
C ARG A 304 -7.57 15.56 -0.20
N ALA A 305 -6.55 16.13 -0.83
CA ALA A 305 -5.40 15.38 -1.31
C ALA A 305 -4.61 14.74 -0.16
N VAL A 306 -4.41 15.46 0.94
CA VAL A 306 -3.75 14.94 2.15
C VAL A 306 -4.60 13.85 2.81
N ALA A 307 -5.93 13.95 2.81
CA ALA A 307 -6.80 12.92 3.33
C ALA A 307 -6.62 11.56 2.62
N MET A 308 -6.27 11.55 1.32
CA MET A 308 -5.99 10.32 0.55
C MET A 308 -4.75 9.56 1.02
N VAL A 309 -3.87 10.20 1.77
CA VAL A 309 -2.63 9.62 2.31
C VAL A 309 -2.59 9.63 3.85
N SER A 310 -3.71 9.96 4.51
CA SER A 310 -3.76 10.05 5.96
C SER A 310 -5.08 9.50 6.52
N ARG A 311 -6.17 10.28 6.47
CA ARG A 311 -7.47 9.91 7.07
C ARG A 311 -8.14 8.75 6.34
N THR A 312 -8.23 8.80 5.02
CA THR A 312 -8.93 7.77 4.24
C THR A 312 -8.29 6.40 4.41
N PRO A 313 -6.96 6.23 4.23
CA PRO A 313 -6.31 4.94 4.49
C PRO A 313 -6.43 4.50 5.95
N ALA A 314 -6.34 5.41 6.92
CA ALA A 314 -6.53 5.06 8.33
C ALA A 314 -7.91 4.41 8.56
N LEU A 315 -8.97 5.06 8.10
CA LEU A 315 -10.35 4.55 8.26
C LEU A 315 -10.58 3.25 7.50
N ALA A 316 -10.05 3.12 6.29
CA ALA A 316 -10.14 1.89 5.50
C ALA A 316 -9.48 0.68 6.18
N ALA A 317 -8.43 0.92 6.98
CA ALA A 317 -7.76 -0.09 7.79
C ALA A 317 -8.30 -0.19 9.23
N GLY A 318 -9.44 0.44 9.55
CA GLY A 318 -10.08 0.39 10.86
C GLY A 318 -9.40 1.25 11.94
N LEU A 319 -8.47 2.14 11.58
CA LEU A 319 -7.79 3.04 12.52
C LEU A 319 -8.58 4.35 12.66
N THR A 320 -9.23 4.56 13.80
CA THR A 320 -10.10 5.72 14.04
C THR A 320 -9.48 6.79 14.91
N ASP A 321 -8.26 6.57 15.39
CA ASP A 321 -7.55 7.42 16.34
C ASP A 321 -6.54 8.39 15.70
N ARG A 322 -6.37 8.35 14.37
CA ARG A 322 -5.32 9.07 13.62
C ARG A 322 -5.77 9.55 12.24
N GLY A 323 -4.87 10.18 11.48
CA GLY A 323 -5.09 10.62 10.10
C GLY A 323 -5.66 12.03 9.97
N GLU A 324 -5.97 12.71 11.06
CA GLU A 324 -6.44 14.11 11.09
C GLU A 324 -5.76 14.90 12.21
N ILE A 325 -5.63 16.20 12.01
CA ILE A 325 -5.30 17.14 13.10
C ILE A 325 -6.60 17.55 13.78
N ARG A 326 -7.00 16.79 14.80
CA ARG A 326 -8.23 17.02 15.55
C ARG A 326 -8.03 16.75 17.05
N VAL A 327 -8.67 17.58 17.88
CA VAL A 327 -8.64 17.38 19.33
C VAL A 327 -9.19 15.99 19.71
N GLY A 328 -8.44 15.28 20.53
CA GLY A 328 -8.78 13.92 21.00
C GLY A 328 -8.18 12.79 20.15
N LEU A 329 -7.64 13.09 18.96
CA LEU A 329 -6.90 12.10 18.18
C LEU A 329 -5.41 12.06 18.58
N ARG A 330 -4.76 10.99 18.15
CA ARG A 330 -3.33 10.78 18.31
C ARG A 330 -2.55 11.88 17.58
N ALA A 331 -1.55 12.44 18.23
CA ALA A 331 -0.73 13.50 17.67
C ALA A 331 0.37 12.94 16.74
N ASP A 332 -0.07 12.34 15.64
CA ASP A 332 0.78 11.95 14.52
C ASP A 332 0.78 13.09 13.52
N LEU A 333 1.92 13.77 13.38
CA LEU A 333 2.04 15.02 12.65
C LEU A 333 3.32 15.03 11.80
N LEU A 334 3.32 15.82 10.74
CA LEU A 334 4.54 16.14 10.02
C LEU A 334 4.58 17.63 9.65
N GLN A 335 5.78 18.20 9.69
CA GLN A 335 6.08 19.50 9.11
C GLN A 335 6.70 19.28 7.74
N ALA A 336 6.13 19.90 6.72
CA ALA A 336 6.62 19.80 5.36
C ALA A 336 6.57 21.14 4.62
N ARG A 337 7.54 21.36 3.76
CA ARG A 337 7.57 22.46 2.79
C ARG A 337 7.35 21.91 1.39
N ALA A 338 6.50 22.57 0.60
CA ALA A 338 6.43 22.33 -0.83
C ALA A 338 7.38 23.28 -1.56
N LEU A 339 8.23 22.73 -2.44
CA LEU A 339 9.05 23.53 -3.36
C LEU A 339 8.21 23.93 -4.58
N GLY A 340 8.76 24.81 -5.44
CA GLY A 340 8.02 25.38 -6.57
C GLY A 340 7.50 24.39 -7.61
N ASN A 341 7.93 23.13 -7.57
CA ASN A 341 7.44 22.02 -8.39
C ASN A 341 6.59 21.00 -7.61
N ASN A 342 6.00 21.42 -6.49
CA ASN A 342 5.28 20.57 -5.52
C ASN A 342 6.11 19.42 -4.91
N GLN A 343 7.43 19.44 -5.05
CA GLN A 343 8.31 18.48 -4.39
C GLN A 343 8.29 18.71 -2.87
N PRO A 344 7.90 17.73 -2.05
CA PRO A 344 7.91 17.86 -0.60
C PRO A 344 9.32 17.80 -0.03
N VAL A 345 9.55 18.60 1.03
CA VAL A 345 10.68 18.45 1.93
C VAL A 345 10.10 18.25 3.33
N VAL A 346 10.15 17.04 3.83
CA VAL A 346 9.77 16.74 5.22
C VAL A 346 10.85 17.28 6.15
N ARG A 347 10.44 18.06 7.14
CA ARG A 347 11.34 18.74 8.08
C ARG A 347 11.38 18.07 9.43
N GLN A 348 10.21 17.72 9.95
CA GLN A 348 10.04 17.07 11.23
C GLN A 348 8.83 16.13 11.17
N VAL A 349 8.89 15.05 11.95
CA VAL A 349 7.78 14.10 12.10
C VAL A 349 7.60 13.77 13.57
N TRP A 350 6.34 13.76 14.02
CA TRP A 350 5.96 13.37 15.37
C TRP A 350 5.02 12.16 15.32
N ARG A 351 5.27 11.18 16.16
CA ARG A 351 4.39 10.03 16.38
C ARG A 351 3.93 10.05 17.84
N GLY A 352 2.61 10.09 18.06
CA GLY A 352 2.05 10.19 19.43
C GLY A 352 2.54 11.42 20.20
N GLY A 353 2.86 12.51 19.50
CA GLY A 353 3.40 13.74 20.08
C GLY A 353 4.90 13.74 20.37
N GLN A 354 5.60 12.64 20.13
CA GLN A 354 7.06 12.55 20.24
C GLN A 354 7.71 12.75 18.87
N ARG A 355 8.71 13.61 18.80
CA ARG A 355 9.47 13.81 17.55
C ARG A 355 10.31 12.57 17.26
N VAL A 356 10.14 12.02 16.05
CA VAL A 356 10.81 10.80 15.56
C VAL A 356 11.71 11.05 14.35
N PHE A 357 11.58 12.25 13.75
CA PHE A 357 12.44 12.73 12.66
C PHE A 357 12.65 14.24 12.76
#